data_f7713e45e06e468b515d6d2e45f83b81
#
_entry.id   f7713e45e06e468b515d6d2e45f83b81
#
_cell.length_a   1.000
_cell.length_b   1.000
_cell.length_c   1.000
_cell.angle_alpha   90.00
_cell.angle_beta   90.00
_cell.angle_gamma   90.00
#
_symmetry.space_group_name_H-M   'P 1'
#
loop_
_entity.id
_entity.type
_entity.pdbx_description
1 polymer ?
#
loop_
_entity_poly.entity_id
_entity_poly.type
_entity_poly.pdbx_seq_one_letter_code
_entity_poly.pdbx_strand_id
1 'polypeptide(L)'
;METSQDSLFEQAMARYQAGAAAEEVLPDFARIVEAAPRQSAGWTCLAWLQLLCDQPEEALRSARFAVRLNGQDPQARINLSLALLETQSKGVRDHIQVVQQVM
;
A
#
# COMPACT_ATOMS: atom_id res chain seq x y z
N MET A 1 2.41 -8.25 27.59
CA MET A 1 2.88 -9.22 26.58
C MET A 1 2.37 -8.79 25.20
N GLU A 2 3.25 -8.75 24.24
CA GLU A 2 2.87 -8.35 22.89
C GLU A 2 2.03 -9.42 22.21
N THR A 3 1.09 -8.99 21.37
CA THR A 3 0.33 -9.91 20.54
C THR A 3 1.19 -10.37 19.37
N SER A 4 0.84 -11.50 18.75
CA SER A 4 1.58 -11.99 17.57
C SER A 4 1.48 -11.01 16.41
N GLN A 5 0.39 -10.26 16.26
CA GLN A 5 0.25 -9.25 15.21
C GLN A 5 1.25 -8.11 15.41
N ASP A 6 1.39 -7.62 16.66
CA ASP A 6 2.35 -6.57 16.96
C ASP A 6 3.77 -7.02 16.68
N SER A 7 4.10 -8.25 17.06
CA SER A 7 5.42 -8.81 16.81
C SER A 7 5.70 -8.95 15.30
N LEU A 8 4.74 -9.39 14.52
CA LEU A 8 4.89 -9.50 13.07
C LEU A 8 5.10 -8.13 12.42
N PHE A 9 4.36 -7.13 12.87
CA PHE A 9 4.51 -5.77 12.37
C PHE A 9 5.92 -5.24 12.67
N GLU A 10 6.38 -5.39 13.89
CA GLU A 10 7.70 -4.91 14.31
C GLU A 10 8.81 -5.60 13.53
N GLN A 11 8.69 -6.90 13.31
CA GLN A 11 9.68 -7.66 12.56
C GLN A 11 9.73 -7.21 11.09
N ALA A 12 8.57 -7.02 10.48
CA ALA A 12 8.50 -6.58 9.09
C ALA A 12 9.06 -5.17 8.93
N MET A 13 8.73 -4.27 9.86
CA MET A 13 9.28 -2.91 9.85
C MET A 13 10.79 -2.91 10.01
N ALA A 14 11.29 -3.75 10.92
CA ALA A 14 12.73 -3.85 11.14
C ALA A 14 13.46 -4.33 9.90
N ARG A 15 12.90 -5.31 9.19
CA ARG A 15 13.49 -5.80 7.95
C ARG A 15 13.52 -4.70 6.88
N TYR A 16 12.43 -3.97 6.76
CA TYR A 16 12.34 -2.90 5.77
C TYR A 16 13.35 -1.79 6.10
N GLN A 17 13.43 -1.39 7.36
CA GLN A 17 14.36 -0.35 7.81
C GLN A 17 15.81 -0.80 7.66
N ALA A 18 16.08 -2.10 7.73
CA ALA A 18 17.41 -2.66 7.52
C ALA A 18 17.79 -2.79 6.05
N GLY A 19 16.90 -2.42 5.13
CA GLY A 19 17.22 -2.37 3.71
C GLY A 19 16.60 -3.45 2.86
N ALA A 20 15.68 -4.28 3.41
CA ALA A 20 14.98 -5.26 2.58
C ALA A 20 14.17 -4.56 1.50
N ALA A 21 14.13 -5.15 0.31
CA ALA A 21 13.37 -4.58 -0.80
C ALA A 21 11.87 -4.61 -0.51
N ALA A 22 11.13 -3.65 -1.10
CA ALA A 22 9.68 -3.57 -0.91
C ALA A 22 9.00 -4.89 -1.27
N GLU A 23 9.42 -5.53 -2.36
CA GLU A 23 8.87 -6.81 -2.81
C GLU A 23 9.04 -7.92 -1.79
N GLU A 24 10.12 -7.87 -1.01
CA GLU A 24 10.42 -8.90 -0.01
C GLU A 24 9.51 -8.79 1.21
N VAL A 25 9.18 -7.56 1.63
CA VAL A 25 8.37 -7.34 2.84
C VAL A 25 6.88 -7.17 2.55
N LEU A 26 6.51 -6.96 1.29
CA LEU A 26 5.10 -6.79 0.92
C LEU A 26 4.23 -7.98 1.36
N PRO A 27 4.65 -9.25 1.16
CA PRO A 27 3.84 -10.37 1.64
C PRO A 27 3.68 -10.39 3.16
N ASP A 28 4.68 -9.90 3.90
CA ASP A 28 4.58 -9.82 5.36
C ASP A 28 3.45 -8.86 5.77
N PHE A 29 3.38 -7.69 5.12
CA PHE A 29 2.34 -6.71 5.44
C PHE A 29 0.96 -7.15 4.95
N ALA A 30 0.90 -7.92 3.87
CA ALA A 30 -0.37 -8.52 3.45
C ALA A 30 -0.92 -9.46 4.53
N ARG A 31 -0.04 -10.24 5.16
CA ARG A 31 -0.45 -11.13 6.26
C ARG A 31 -0.83 -10.34 7.51
N ILE A 32 -0.12 -9.25 7.77
CA ILE A 32 -0.40 -8.39 8.94
C ILE A 32 -1.82 -7.82 8.85
N VAL A 33 -2.23 -7.31 7.69
CA VAL A 33 -3.58 -6.75 7.55
C VAL A 33 -4.66 -7.83 7.60
N GLU A 34 -4.36 -9.05 7.18
CA GLU A 34 -5.29 -10.18 7.34
C GLU A 34 -5.48 -10.52 8.82
N ALA A 35 -4.39 -10.50 9.60
CA ALA A 35 -4.44 -10.84 11.02
C ALA A 35 -5.06 -9.71 11.85
N ALA A 36 -4.88 -8.45 11.46
CA ALA A 36 -5.34 -7.30 12.23
C ALA A 36 -5.95 -6.25 11.27
N PRO A 37 -7.12 -6.55 10.68
CA PRO A 37 -7.69 -5.69 9.63
C PRO A 37 -8.18 -4.33 10.12
N ARG A 38 -8.26 -4.11 11.44
CA ARG A 38 -8.71 -2.83 11.99
C ARG A 38 -7.55 -1.93 12.42
N GLN A 39 -6.32 -2.37 12.24
CA GLN A 39 -5.14 -1.55 12.56
C GLN A 39 -4.73 -0.78 11.31
N SER A 40 -4.90 0.55 11.36
CA SER A 40 -4.63 1.41 10.21
C SER A 40 -3.16 1.37 9.78
N ALA A 41 -2.24 1.23 10.74
CA ALA A 41 -0.81 1.26 10.44
C ALA A 41 -0.40 0.16 9.45
N GLY A 42 -0.97 -1.03 9.57
CA GLY A 42 -0.70 -2.12 8.62
C GLY A 42 -1.13 -1.77 7.21
N TRP A 43 -2.34 -1.21 7.08
CA TRP A 43 -2.86 -0.79 5.77
C TRP A 43 -2.04 0.34 5.17
N THR A 44 -1.60 1.30 6.01
CA THR A 44 -0.77 2.42 5.56
C THR A 44 0.56 1.91 4.99
N CYS A 45 1.22 1.01 5.70
CA CYS A 45 2.47 0.42 5.23
C CYS A 45 2.26 -0.40 3.97
N LEU A 46 1.21 -1.20 3.93
CA LEU A 46 0.91 -2.02 2.75
C LEU A 46 0.68 -1.15 1.52
N ALA A 47 -0.09 -0.07 1.65
CA ALA A 47 -0.33 0.84 0.55
C ALA A 47 0.98 1.42 0.00
N TRP A 48 1.86 1.86 0.88
CA TRP A 48 3.16 2.41 0.48
C TRP A 48 3.98 1.39 -0.30
N LEU A 49 4.06 0.15 0.21
CA LEU A 49 4.81 -0.91 -0.45
C LEU A 49 4.21 -1.27 -1.81
N GLN A 50 2.87 -1.28 -1.90
CA GLN A 50 2.20 -1.54 -3.15
C GLN A 50 2.48 -0.47 -4.20
N LEU A 51 2.58 0.80 -3.76
CA LEU A 51 2.99 1.89 -4.66
C LEU A 51 4.42 1.66 -5.16
N LEU A 52 5.33 1.29 -4.27
CA LEU A 52 6.72 1.02 -4.65
C LEU A 52 6.84 -0.17 -5.60
N CYS A 53 5.92 -1.13 -5.52
CA CYS A 53 5.93 -2.33 -6.36
C CYS A 53 5.06 -2.17 -7.61
N ASP A 54 4.69 -0.96 -7.96
CA ASP A 54 3.87 -0.66 -9.14
C ASP A 54 2.53 -1.38 -9.15
N GLN A 55 1.86 -1.37 -7.99
CA GLN A 55 0.52 -1.94 -7.82
C GLN A 55 -0.45 -0.84 -7.38
N PRO A 56 -0.73 0.15 -8.24
CA PRO A 56 -1.49 1.33 -7.82
C PRO A 56 -2.95 1.04 -7.48
N GLU A 57 -3.60 0.07 -8.14
CA GLU A 57 -5.00 -0.27 -7.83
C GLU A 57 -5.10 -0.91 -6.45
N GLU A 58 -4.20 -1.83 -6.12
CA GLU A 58 -4.14 -2.44 -4.80
C GLU A 58 -3.79 -1.40 -3.74
N ALA A 59 -2.85 -0.51 -4.04
CA ALA A 59 -2.47 0.57 -3.14
C ALA A 59 -3.65 1.50 -2.85
N LEU A 60 -4.45 1.80 -3.87
CA LEU A 60 -5.64 2.63 -3.71
C LEU A 60 -6.61 2.00 -2.72
N ARG A 61 -6.84 0.70 -2.85
CA ARG A 61 -7.73 -0.03 -1.93
C ARG A 61 -7.19 0.00 -0.50
N SER A 62 -5.91 -0.32 -0.34
CA SER A 62 -5.27 -0.32 0.99
C SER A 62 -5.29 1.06 1.63
N ALA A 63 -4.99 2.10 0.85
CA ALA A 63 -4.97 3.48 1.35
C ALA A 63 -6.38 3.94 1.77
N ARG A 64 -7.42 3.54 1.03
CA ARG A 64 -8.78 3.86 1.42
C ARG A 64 -9.15 3.22 2.76
N PHE A 65 -8.76 1.96 2.99
CA PHE A 65 -8.95 1.31 4.27
C PHE A 65 -8.21 2.06 5.38
N ALA A 66 -6.95 2.44 5.13
CA ALA A 66 -6.16 3.15 6.13
C ALA A 66 -6.80 4.48 6.52
N VAL A 67 -7.25 5.27 5.54
CA VAL A 67 -7.89 6.57 5.80
C VAL A 67 -9.22 6.38 6.53
N ARG A 68 -9.99 5.36 6.17
CA ARG A 68 -11.25 5.07 6.85
C ARG A 68 -11.02 4.73 8.32
N LEU A 69 -9.96 3.97 8.62
CA LEU A 69 -9.64 3.57 9.98
C LEU A 69 -9.00 4.71 10.79
N ASN A 70 -8.17 5.53 10.15
CA ASN A 70 -7.52 6.67 10.80
C ASN A 70 -7.30 7.81 9.80
N GLY A 71 -8.32 8.64 9.63
CA GLY A 71 -8.27 9.77 8.72
C GLY A 71 -7.36 10.91 9.17
N GLN A 72 -6.83 10.84 10.41
CA GLN A 72 -5.91 11.85 10.94
C GLN A 72 -4.45 11.55 10.59
N ASP A 73 -4.17 10.36 10.10
CA ASP A 73 -2.80 9.98 9.74
C ASP A 73 -2.40 10.63 8.41
N PRO A 74 -1.43 11.57 8.42
CA PRO A 74 -1.01 12.23 7.18
C PRO A 74 -0.43 11.26 6.14
N GLN A 75 0.28 10.22 6.58
CA GLN A 75 0.87 9.26 5.65
C GLN A 75 -0.21 8.48 4.91
N ALA A 76 -1.28 8.11 5.60
CA ALA A 76 -2.41 7.41 4.95
C ALA A 76 -3.02 8.28 3.85
N ARG A 77 -3.18 9.58 4.10
CA ARG A 77 -3.73 10.51 3.11
C ARG A 77 -2.78 10.76 1.95
N ILE A 78 -1.49 10.83 2.23
CA ILE A 78 -0.46 10.95 1.19
C ILE A 78 -0.51 9.72 0.28
N ASN A 79 -0.54 8.53 0.86
CA ASN A 79 -0.60 7.30 0.08
C ASN A 79 -1.86 7.25 -0.78
N LEU A 80 -2.99 7.68 -0.25
CA LEU A 80 -4.24 7.73 -1.01
C LEU A 80 -4.12 8.67 -2.20
N SER A 81 -3.57 9.86 -1.98
CA SER A 81 -3.38 10.84 -3.06
C SER A 81 -2.46 10.30 -4.16
N LEU A 82 -1.35 9.68 -3.75
CA LEU A 82 -0.41 9.09 -4.71
C LEU A 82 -1.05 7.96 -5.50
N ALA A 83 -1.82 7.10 -4.83
CA ALA A 83 -2.49 5.99 -5.49
C ALA A 83 -3.54 6.48 -6.49
N LEU A 84 -4.28 7.54 -6.15
CA LEU A 84 -5.23 8.15 -7.06
C LEU A 84 -4.54 8.70 -8.30
N LEU A 85 -3.44 9.42 -8.12
CA LEU A 85 -2.67 9.97 -9.25
C LEU A 85 -2.12 8.85 -10.13
N GLU A 86 -1.57 7.80 -9.53
CA GLU A 86 -1.00 6.69 -10.29
C GLU A 86 -2.05 5.92 -11.07
N THR A 87 -3.22 5.68 -10.49
CA THR A 87 -4.29 4.98 -11.20
C THR A 87 -4.82 5.81 -12.35
N GLN A 88 -4.94 7.14 -12.18
CA GLN A 88 -5.36 8.04 -13.24
C GLN A 88 -4.34 8.07 -14.37
N SER A 89 -3.05 8.21 -14.04
CA SER A 89 -1.97 8.23 -15.02
C SER A 89 -1.92 6.95 -15.82
N LYS A 90 -2.07 5.81 -15.16
CA LYS A 90 -2.09 4.52 -15.83
C LYS A 90 -3.27 4.42 -16.79
N GLY A 91 -4.46 4.83 -16.34
CA GLY A 91 -5.65 4.82 -17.18
C GLY A 91 -5.49 5.66 -18.43
N VAL A 92 -4.89 6.86 -18.29
CA VAL A 92 -4.63 7.73 -19.44
C VAL A 92 -3.64 7.08 -20.41
N ARG A 93 -2.55 6.49 -19.90
CA ARG A 93 -1.57 5.82 -20.73
C ARG A 93 -2.19 4.65 -21.51
N ASP A 94 -3.01 3.85 -20.82
CA ASP A 94 -3.68 2.71 -21.46
C ASP A 94 -4.62 3.18 -22.56
N HIS A 95 -5.37 4.26 -22.31
CA HIS A 95 -6.27 4.84 -23.29
C HIS A 95 -5.52 5.34 -24.53
N ILE A 96 -4.39 6.02 -24.32
CA ILE A 96 -3.56 6.51 -25.43
C ILE A 96 -3.06 5.35 -26.28
N GLN A 97 -2.62 4.26 -25.65
CA GLN A 97 -2.17 3.07 -26.37
C GLN A 97 -3.27 2.49 -27.24
N VAL A 98 -4.49 2.40 -26.72
CA VAL A 98 -5.63 1.89 -27.47
C VAL A 98 -5.91 2.77 -28.70
N VAL A 99 -5.90 4.09 -28.51
CA VAL A 99 -6.12 5.03 -29.61
C VAL A 99 -5.05 4.90 -30.66
N GLN A 100 -3.78 4.76 -30.27
CA GLN A 100 -2.68 4.59 -31.20
C GLN A 100 -2.79 3.30 -32.00
N GLN A 101 -3.28 2.24 -31.39
CA GLN A 101 -3.45 0.96 -32.09
C GLN A 101 -4.56 1.02 -33.16
N VAL A 102 -5.58 1.83 -32.93
CA VAL A 102 -6.68 1.99 -33.87
C VAL A 102 -6.29 2.87 -35.06
N MET A 103 -5.39 3.81 -34.85
CA MET A 103 -4.92 4.70 -35.89
C MET A 103 -3.79 4.09 -36.71
#